data_2184f391ccb94e345466c6355e684de8
#
_entry.id   2184f391ccb94e345466c6355e684de8
#
_cell.length_a   1.000
_cell.length_b   1.000
_cell.length_c   1.000
_cell.angle_alpha   90.00
_cell.angle_beta   90.00
_cell.angle_gamma   90.00
#
_symmetry.space_group_name_H-M   'P 1'
#
loop_
_entity.id
_entity.type
_entity.pdbx_description
1 polymer ?
#
loop_
_entity_poly.entity_id
_entity_poly.type
_entity_poly.pdbx_seq_one_letter_code
_entity_poly.pdbx_strand_id
1 'polypeptide(L)'
;MSANLDLVRSIYADRERGDWSRTEWADPEIEFVIADGPEPGSWKGRMEMARAWRDYLSAWEDYRAELEEFREIDGERVLALLHHRGRGKTSGVDLAQMPDRTAALFEIHDGRVTRVALYMDRDRALADLGLEG
;
A
#
# COMPACT_ATOMS: atom_id res chain seq x y z
N MET A 1 12.17 13.04 14.29
CA MET A 1 11.58 12.09 13.36
C MET A 1 10.40 11.38 14.01
N SER A 2 9.42 11.06 13.22
CA SER A 2 8.18 10.44 13.70
C SER A 2 8.35 8.92 13.79
N ALA A 3 7.87 8.32 14.88
CA ALA A 3 7.86 6.86 15.02
C ALA A 3 6.97 6.22 13.95
N ASN A 4 5.91 6.91 13.52
CA ASN A 4 5.03 6.43 12.47
C ASN A 4 5.73 6.39 11.11
N LEU A 5 6.52 7.40 10.78
CA LEU A 5 7.34 7.40 9.57
C LEU A 5 8.35 6.26 9.58
N ASP A 6 9.01 6.05 10.71
CA ASP A 6 9.98 4.95 10.85
C ASP A 6 9.33 3.59 10.66
N LEU A 7 8.12 3.43 11.20
CA LEU A 7 7.35 2.18 11.05
C LEU A 7 7.05 1.91 9.57
N VAL A 8 6.53 2.90 8.85
CA VAL A 8 6.20 2.74 7.43
C VAL A 8 7.46 2.46 6.59
N ARG A 9 8.56 3.14 6.89
CA ARG A 9 9.83 2.89 6.24
C ARG A 9 10.30 1.44 6.43
N SER A 10 10.14 0.89 7.63
CA SER A 10 10.55 -0.48 7.92
C SER A 10 9.71 -1.50 7.13
N ILE A 11 8.42 -1.22 6.94
CA ILE A 11 7.54 -2.06 6.13
C ILE A 11 8.05 -2.13 4.70
N TYR A 12 8.35 -0.99 4.09
CA TYR A 12 8.82 -0.95 2.71
C TYR A 12 10.23 -1.51 2.56
N ALA A 13 11.08 -1.35 3.57
CA ALA A 13 12.41 -1.96 3.55
C ALA A 13 12.33 -3.48 3.51
N ASP A 14 11.41 -4.08 4.27
CA ASP A 14 11.18 -5.52 4.23
C ASP A 14 10.69 -5.96 2.85
N ARG A 15 9.76 -5.22 2.26
CA ARG A 15 9.22 -5.52 0.93
C ARG A 15 10.28 -5.44 -0.16
N GLU A 16 11.18 -4.48 -0.08
CA GLU A 16 12.28 -4.36 -1.04
C GLU A 16 13.20 -5.56 -0.99
N ARG A 17 13.35 -6.20 0.18
CA ARG A 17 14.10 -7.44 0.33
C ARG A 17 13.30 -8.67 -0.08
N GLY A 18 12.06 -8.49 -0.51
CA GLY A 18 11.16 -9.59 -0.86
C GLY A 18 10.55 -10.29 0.34
N ASP A 19 10.65 -9.72 1.52
CA ASP A 19 10.10 -10.30 2.74
C ASP A 19 8.70 -9.75 3.01
N TRP A 20 7.70 -10.53 2.68
CA TRP A 20 6.30 -10.19 2.88
C TRP A 20 5.70 -10.93 4.09
N SER A 21 6.53 -11.69 4.81
CA SER A 21 6.06 -12.55 5.89
C SER A 21 5.84 -11.81 7.21
N ARG A 22 6.49 -10.67 7.39
CA ARG A 22 6.36 -9.91 8.64
C ARG A 22 5.05 -9.14 8.68
N THR A 23 4.25 -9.40 9.71
CA THR A 23 2.96 -8.75 9.90
C THR A 23 2.81 -8.17 11.31
N GLU A 24 3.87 -8.15 12.11
CA GLU A 24 3.81 -7.63 13.48
C GLU A 24 3.46 -6.14 13.52
N TRP A 25 3.77 -5.41 12.45
CA TRP A 25 3.42 -4.00 12.33
C TRP A 25 1.92 -3.78 12.21
N ALA A 26 1.17 -4.80 11.84
CA ALA A 26 -0.27 -4.73 11.62
C ALA A 26 -1.03 -5.10 12.88
N ASP A 27 -2.08 -4.34 13.20
CA ASP A 27 -3.02 -4.72 14.24
C ASP A 27 -3.67 -6.05 13.86
N PRO A 28 -3.96 -6.95 14.84
CA PRO A 28 -4.64 -8.21 14.51
C PRO A 28 -5.97 -8.04 13.78
N GLU A 29 -6.62 -6.91 13.95
CA GLU A 29 -7.88 -6.60 13.28
C GLU A 29 -7.72 -5.55 12.18
N ILE A 30 -6.53 -5.42 11.61
CA ILE A 30 -6.23 -4.45 10.56
C ILE A 30 -7.27 -4.52 9.44
N GLU A 31 -7.67 -3.35 8.95
CA GLU A 31 -8.49 -3.24 7.75
C GLU A 31 -7.59 -2.94 6.56
N PHE A 32 -7.62 -3.81 5.55
CA PHE A 32 -6.91 -3.61 4.30
C PHE A 32 -7.91 -3.25 3.22
N VAL A 33 -7.70 -2.12 2.56
CA VAL A 33 -8.64 -1.58 1.57
C VAL A 33 -7.91 -1.35 0.26
N ILE A 34 -8.52 -1.77 -0.84
CA ILE A 34 -8.15 -1.34 -2.18
C ILE A 34 -9.25 -0.39 -2.61
N ALA A 35 -8.94 0.91 -2.65
CA ALA A 35 -9.94 1.96 -2.78
C ALA A 35 -10.44 2.14 -4.21
N ASP A 36 -9.60 1.80 -5.19
CA ASP A 36 -9.93 1.94 -6.61
C ASP A 36 -9.23 0.86 -7.41
N GLY A 37 -9.28 0.97 -8.74
CA GLY A 37 -8.71 -0.02 -9.64
C GLY A 37 -9.74 -1.03 -10.10
N PRO A 38 -9.30 -2.09 -10.80
CA PRO A 38 -10.24 -3.06 -11.39
C PRO A 38 -10.98 -3.92 -10.38
N GLU A 39 -10.41 -4.15 -9.20
CA GLU A 39 -11.03 -4.97 -8.17
C GLU A 39 -10.93 -4.33 -6.79
N PRO A 40 -11.70 -3.25 -6.54
CA PRO A 40 -11.71 -2.63 -5.23
C PRO A 40 -12.38 -3.53 -4.19
N GLY A 41 -12.01 -3.37 -2.94
CA GLY A 41 -12.60 -4.16 -1.87
C GLY A 41 -11.96 -3.88 -0.53
N SER A 42 -12.42 -4.59 0.50
CA SER A 42 -11.84 -4.48 1.82
C SER A 42 -11.78 -5.85 2.49
N TRP A 43 -10.75 -6.03 3.30
CA TRP A 43 -10.48 -7.28 4.02
C TRP A 43 -10.09 -6.93 5.45
N LYS A 44 -10.53 -7.73 6.40
CA LYS A 44 -10.25 -7.49 7.80
C LYS A 44 -9.41 -8.61 8.41
N GLY A 45 -8.39 -8.22 9.18
CA GLY A 45 -7.50 -9.13 9.86
C GLY A 45 -6.23 -9.44 9.07
N ARG A 46 -5.18 -9.83 9.80
CA ARG A 46 -3.86 -10.11 9.21
C ARG A 46 -3.89 -11.22 8.16
N MET A 47 -4.65 -12.27 8.41
CA MET A 47 -4.73 -13.40 7.48
C MET A 47 -5.42 -13.00 6.18
N GLU A 48 -6.51 -12.27 6.27
CA GLU A 48 -7.22 -11.80 5.08
C GLU A 48 -6.40 -10.78 4.30
N MET A 49 -5.68 -9.90 5.00
CA MET A 49 -4.76 -8.97 4.36
C MET A 49 -3.67 -9.71 3.59
N ALA A 50 -3.06 -10.73 4.22
CA ALA A 50 -2.00 -11.50 3.58
C ALA A 50 -2.52 -12.24 2.34
N ARG A 51 -3.75 -12.77 2.44
CA ARG A 51 -4.40 -13.45 1.30
C ARG A 51 -4.65 -12.46 0.17
N ALA A 52 -5.18 -11.29 0.47
CA ALA A 52 -5.45 -10.26 -0.54
C ALA A 52 -4.17 -9.81 -1.25
N TRP A 53 -3.08 -9.60 -0.49
CA TRP A 53 -1.78 -9.28 -1.07
C TRP A 53 -1.26 -10.40 -1.97
N ARG A 54 -1.38 -11.64 -1.53
CA ARG A 54 -0.93 -12.80 -2.31
C ARG A 54 -1.69 -12.87 -3.64
N ASP A 55 -3.00 -12.70 -3.59
CA ASP A 55 -3.83 -12.72 -4.79
C ASP A 55 -3.48 -11.56 -5.72
N TYR A 56 -3.28 -10.38 -5.17
CA TYR A 56 -2.88 -9.22 -5.95
C TYR A 56 -1.53 -9.45 -6.65
N LEU A 57 -0.53 -9.90 -5.88
CA LEU A 57 0.81 -10.11 -6.43
C LEU A 57 0.85 -11.25 -7.45
N SER A 58 -0.01 -12.26 -7.30
CA SER A 58 -0.07 -13.39 -8.23
C SER A 58 -0.57 -13.00 -9.61
N ALA A 59 -1.28 -11.88 -9.73
CA ALA A 59 -1.79 -11.38 -11.01
C ALA A 59 -0.70 -10.69 -11.85
N TRP A 60 0.45 -10.42 -11.27
CA TRP A 60 1.52 -9.63 -11.93
C TRP A 60 2.83 -10.40 -11.96
N GLU A 61 3.59 -10.22 -13.05
CA GLU A 61 4.96 -10.70 -13.15
C GLU A 61 5.90 -9.56 -12.77
N ASP A 62 6.95 -9.90 -12.01
CA ASP A 62 7.99 -8.93 -11.61
C ASP A 62 7.42 -7.65 -10.98
N TYR A 63 6.36 -7.79 -10.19
CA TYR A 63 5.75 -6.65 -9.52
C TYR A 63 6.73 -5.99 -8.55
N ARG A 64 6.86 -4.67 -8.67
CA ARG A 64 7.68 -3.86 -7.78
C ARG A 64 6.95 -2.57 -7.44
N ALA A 65 6.99 -2.17 -6.19
CA ALA A 65 6.53 -0.87 -5.76
C ALA A 65 7.75 -0.10 -5.25
N GLU A 66 8.12 0.96 -5.95
CA GLU A 66 9.24 1.81 -5.58
C GLU A 66 8.71 3.02 -4.80
N LEU A 67 9.26 3.25 -3.62
CA LEU A 67 8.86 4.37 -2.78
C LEU A 67 9.48 5.67 -3.28
N GLU A 68 8.64 6.67 -3.54
CA GLU A 68 9.10 8.01 -3.88
C GLU A 68 9.19 8.92 -2.67
N GLU A 69 8.15 8.95 -1.85
CA GLU A 69 8.03 9.93 -0.78
C GLU A 69 7.10 9.44 0.30
N PHE A 70 7.37 9.82 1.53
CA PHE A 70 6.43 9.70 2.64
C PHE A 70 5.93 11.08 3.02
N ARG A 71 4.63 11.18 3.34
CA ARG A 71 4.05 12.40 3.91
C ARG A 71 3.33 12.06 5.19
N GLU A 72 3.73 12.68 6.29
CA GLU A 72 3.00 12.55 7.53
C GLU A 72 1.83 13.54 7.49
N ILE A 73 0.59 13.00 7.51
CA ILE A 73 -0.62 13.82 7.41
C ILE A 73 -0.95 14.44 8.78
N ASP A 74 -0.89 13.59 9.81
CA ASP A 74 -1.11 14.01 11.20
C ASP A 74 -0.46 12.96 12.13
N GLY A 75 -0.75 13.02 13.42
CA GLY A 75 -0.16 12.10 14.41
C GLY A 75 -0.55 10.65 14.26
N GLU A 76 -1.49 10.32 13.36
CA GLU A 76 -2.02 8.97 13.19
C GLU A 76 -1.99 8.47 11.76
N ARG A 77 -1.66 9.31 10.78
CA ARG A 77 -1.72 8.93 9.36
C ARG A 77 -0.45 9.27 8.62
N VAL A 78 0.03 8.32 7.83
CA VAL A 78 1.18 8.49 6.92
C VAL A 78 0.75 8.09 5.52
N LEU A 79 1.03 8.94 4.55
CA LEU A 79 0.79 8.66 3.14
C LEU A 79 2.11 8.29 2.47
N ALA A 80 2.15 7.12 1.85
CA ALA A 80 3.29 6.69 1.04
C ALA A 80 2.97 6.91 -0.43
N LEU A 81 3.84 7.59 -1.16
CA LEU A 81 3.70 7.82 -2.59
C LEU A 81 4.65 6.88 -3.32
N LEU A 82 4.11 6.13 -4.27
CA LEU A 82 4.80 4.99 -4.87
C LEU A 82 4.71 5.03 -6.39
N HIS A 83 5.73 4.46 -7.04
CA HIS A 83 5.66 3.98 -8.42
C HIS A 83 5.52 2.48 -8.39
N HIS A 84 4.67 1.91 -9.23
CA HIS A 84 4.62 0.47 -9.36
C HIS A 84 4.95 0.03 -10.78
N ARG A 85 5.50 -1.18 -10.89
CA ARG A 85 5.89 -1.80 -12.16
C ARG A 85 5.50 -3.26 -12.14
N GLY A 86 5.24 -3.80 -13.31
CA GLY A 86 4.91 -5.21 -13.47
C GLY A 86 4.14 -5.44 -14.75
N ARG A 87 3.81 -6.71 -15.00
CA ARG A 87 3.04 -7.12 -16.17
C ARG A 87 1.96 -8.09 -15.74
N GLY A 88 0.75 -7.90 -16.23
CA GLY A 88 -0.35 -8.80 -15.95
C GLY A 88 -0.10 -10.17 -16.60
N LYS A 89 -0.19 -11.24 -15.82
CA LYS A 89 0.11 -12.60 -16.28
C LYS A 89 -0.89 -13.09 -17.33
N THR A 90 -2.16 -12.77 -17.15
CA THR A 90 -3.21 -13.24 -18.05
C THR A 90 -3.47 -12.30 -19.21
N SER A 91 -3.43 -11.01 -18.97
CA SER A 91 -3.77 -10.00 -19.97
C SER A 91 -2.56 -9.53 -20.76
N GLY A 92 -1.35 -9.73 -20.27
CA GLY A 92 -0.14 -9.18 -20.86
C GLY A 92 -0.05 -7.66 -20.78
N VAL A 93 -0.97 -7.03 -20.05
CA VAL A 93 -0.96 -5.57 -19.89
C VAL A 93 0.20 -5.15 -19.02
N ASP A 94 1.02 -4.24 -19.55
CA ASP A 94 2.11 -3.65 -18.81
C ASP A 94 1.56 -2.58 -17.85
N LEU A 95 1.96 -2.62 -16.59
CA LEU A 95 1.56 -1.61 -15.62
C LEU A 95 2.00 -0.20 -16.03
N ALA A 96 3.01 -0.08 -16.89
CA ALA A 96 3.42 1.21 -17.42
C ALA A 96 2.34 1.87 -18.27
N GLN A 97 1.36 1.11 -18.76
CA GLN A 97 0.23 1.63 -19.52
C GLN A 97 -0.95 2.03 -18.64
N MET A 98 -0.86 1.75 -17.34
CA MET A 98 -1.83 2.17 -16.33
C MET A 98 -1.24 3.35 -15.54
N PRO A 99 -2.01 4.04 -14.71
CA PRO A 99 -1.42 5.02 -13.80
C PRO A 99 -0.30 4.34 -13.01
N ASP A 100 0.94 4.74 -13.26
CA ASP A 100 2.11 4.14 -12.62
C ASP A 100 2.36 4.67 -11.22
N ARG A 101 1.67 5.76 -10.86
CA ARG A 101 1.80 6.41 -9.57
C ARG A 101 0.65 6.01 -8.67
N THR A 102 1.02 5.36 -7.58
CA THR A 102 0.05 4.88 -6.59
C THR A 102 0.30 5.54 -5.25
N ALA A 103 -0.60 5.31 -4.31
CA ALA A 103 -0.45 5.79 -2.95
C ALA A 103 -0.99 4.75 -1.98
N ALA A 104 -0.42 4.73 -0.77
CA ALA A 104 -0.91 3.91 0.31
C ALA A 104 -1.06 4.78 1.55
N LEU A 105 -2.25 4.81 2.11
CA LEU A 105 -2.52 5.55 3.35
C LEU A 105 -2.50 4.58 4.52
N PHE A 106 -1.62 4.86 5.48
CA PHE A 106 -1.49 4.07 6.71
C PHE A 106 -2.10 4.84 7.86
N GLU A 107 -3.06 4.23 8.55
CA GLU A 107 -3.58 4.73 9.82
C GLU A 107 -2.95 3.93 10.94
N ILE A 108 -2.34 4.62 11.90
CA ILE A 108 -1.47 4.02 12.91
C ILE A 108 -1.93 4.44 14.29
N HIS A 109 -2.10 3.45 15.18
CA HIS A 109 -2.44 3.68 16.58
C HIS A 109 -1.56 2.80 17.46
N ASP A 110 -0.95 3.39 18.48
CA ASP A 110 -0.10 2.68 19.44
C ASP A 110 1.01 1.84 18.78
N GLY A 111 1.62 2.41 17.73
CA GLY A 111 2.72 1.75 17.03
C GLY A 111 2.33 0.61 16.10
N ARG A 112 1.03 0.45 15.81
CA ARG A 112 0.52 -0.57 14.89
C ARG A 112 -0.37 0.06 13.84
N VAL A 113 -0.30 -0.49 12.63
CA VAL A 113 -1.17 -0.06 11.54
C VAL A 113 -2.54 -0.69 11.73
N THR A 114 -3.56 0.14 11.86
CA THR A 114 -4.95 -0.32 12.03
C THR A 114 -5.70 -0.35 10.71
N ARG A 115 -5.24 0.42 9.71
CA ARG A 115 -5.87 0.45 8.39
C ARG A 115 -4.83 0.81 7.34
N VAL A 116 -4.85 0.10 6.21
CA VAL A 116 -4.07 0.45 5.02
C VAL A 116 -5.04 0.60 3.86
N ALA A 117 -5.02 1.74 3.19
CA ALA A 117 -5.83 1.96 2.00
C ALA A 117 -4.89 2.16 0.81
N LEU A 118 -5.00 1.29 -0.19
CA LEU A 118 -4.25 1.39 -1.43
C LEU A 118 -5.06 2.14 -2.47
N TYR A 119 -4.43 3.10 -3.11
CA TYR A 119 -4.99 3.82 -4.24
C TYR A 119 -4.14 3.52 -5.46
N MET A 120 -4.75 2.97 -6.49
CA MET A 120 -4.09 2.74 -7.77
C MET A 120 -3.88 4.06 -8.51
N ASP A 121 -4.67 5.08 -8.19
CA ASP A 121 -4.57 6.42 -8.74
C ASP A 121 -4.17 7.39 -7.61
N ARG A 122 -2.94 7.90 -7.67
CA ARG A 122 -2.41 8.83 -6.67
C ARG A 122 -3.26 10.10 -6.56
N ASP A 123 -3.72 10.63 -7.69
CA ASP A 123 -4.50 11.87 -7.70
C ASP A 123 -5.79 11.72 -6.91
N ARG A 124 -6.41 10.54 -6.97
CA ARG A 124 -7.61 10.26 -6.19
C ARG A 124 -7.31 10.28 -4.68
N ALA A 125 -6.17 9.68 -4.28
CA ALA A 125 -5.76 9.69 -2.87
C ALA A 125 -5.56 11.11 -2.37
N LEU A 126 -4.88 11.93 -3.14
CA LEU A 126 -4.62 13.32 -2.78
C LEU A 126 -5.92 14.11 -2.69
N ALA A 127 -6.84 13.90 -3.62
CA ALA A 127 -8.15 14.57 -3.62
C ALA A 127 -8.98 14.17 -2.40
N ASP A 128 -9.02 12.87 -2.08
CA ASP A 128 -9.78 12.37 -0.92
C ASP A 128 -9.24 12.93 0.40
N LEU A 129 -7.94 13.20 0.47
CA LEU A 129 -7.29 13.74 1.67
C LEU A 129 -7.26 15.27 1.69
N GLY A 130 -7.72 15.93 0.62
CA GLY A 130 -7.66 17.38 0.51
C GLY A 130 -6.25 17.91 0.33
N LEU A 131 -5.35 17.11 -0.26
CA LEU A 131 -3.96 17.48 -0.48
C LEU A 131 -3.71 17.83 -1.94
N GLU A 132 -2.69 18.66 -2.17
CA GLU A 132 -2.21 18.96 -3.51
C GLU A 132 -1.00 18.07 -3.83
N GLY A 133 -0.96 17.65 -5.08
CA GLY A 133 0.07 16.76 -5.58
C GLY A 133 1.46 17.33 -5.73
#